data_ac065ebe1bd75a8f8acffcf5794a5ccb
#
_entry.id   ac065ebe1bd75a8f8acffcf5794a5ccb
#
_cell.length_a   1.000
_cell.length_b   1.000
_cell.length_c   1.000
_cell.angle_alpha   90.00
_cell.angle_beta   90.00
_cell.angle_gamma   90.00
#
_symmetry.space_group_name_H-M   'P 1'
#
loop_
_entity.id
_entity.type
_entity.pdbx_description
1 polymer ?
#
loop_
_entity_poly.entity_id
_entity_poly.type
_entity_poly.pdbx_seq_one_letter_code
_entity_poly.pdbx_strand_id
1 'polypeptide(L)'
;MGSSAVWVFLTLEMIIAVACCLGNVLVIWAVWTCGALSQPTFCFIVSLAVADLLVGSVVIPMAVLVDIGMNTSFYGCLFICCIIIMLEVASVALLLAIAVDRFLRVHIPLTYKSTVSKKRSWIVVALCWVTAALLSFIPMFGWHNPLRADSTECRFFTVISYSYLVYFIFFSLYLPPLALMTGLYCYIFLTTRRQLRANIGVATKSCTYYQKEHRLAASLVLVLVLFVGCWLPLFLMVTVRLYGPHIEVPSVAVDIGVLLCHTNSAVNPIVYAFKIPKIKEACRKLWRRVYHDREQQQSEQNNTQNNTDRNKNSNAENARTKDNSTENRSATQQPVL
;
A
#
# COMPACT_ATOMS: atom_id res chain seq x y z
N MET A 1 -16.22 14.98 19.35
CA MET A 1 -14.95 14.37 19.91
C MET A 1 -14.21 15.40 20.73
N GLY A 2 -13.53 15.00 21.83
CA GLY A 2 -12.59 15.89 22.52
C GLY A 2 -11.39 16.21 21.61
N SER A 3 -10.77 17.38 21.77
CA SER A 3 -9.65 17.84 20.92
C SER A 3 -8.53 16.79 20.79
N SER A 4 -8.17 16.09 21.86
CA SER A 4 -7.15 15.04 21.87
C SER A 4 -7.49 13.82 21.01
N ALA A 5 -8.76 13.39 20.96
CA ALA A 5 -9.16 12.26 20.14
C ALA A 5 -9.07 12.57 18.63
N VAL A 6 -9.37 13.79 18.22
CA VAL A 6 -9.21 14.26 16.84
C VAL A 6 -7.73 14.20 16.42
N TRP A 7 -6.82 14.70 17.26
CA TRP A 7 -5.40 14.66 16.96
C TRP A 7 -4.84 13.24 16.86
N VAL A 8 -5.31 12.32 17.73
CA VAL A 8 -4.94 10.89 17.64
C VAL A 8 -5.40 10.28 16.34
N PHE A 9 -6.66 10.51 15.93
CA PHE A 9 -7.20 10.03 14.67
C PHE A 9 -6.38 10.53 13.47
N LEU A 10 -6.16 11.84 13.38
CA LEU A 10 -5.37 12.45 12.30
C LEU A 10 -3.93 11.91 12.25
N THR A 11 -3.30 11.71 13.41
CA THR A 11 -1.94 11.14 13.47
C THR A 11 -1.91 9.72 12.94
N LEU A 12 -2.89 8.88 13.29
CA LEU A 12 -2.99 7.50 12.80
C LEU A 12 -3.24 7.47 11.29
N GLU A 13 -4.14 8.31 10.76
CA GLU A 13 -4.39 8.45 9.32
C GLU A 13 -3.10 8.81 8.57
N MET A 14 -2.33 9.77 9.06
CA MET A 14 -1.07 10.15 8.45
C MET A 14 -0.02 9.04 8.48
N ILE A 15 0.06 8.28 9.56
CA ILE A 15 0.96 7.11 9.65
C ILE A 15 0.55 6.05 8.61
N ILE A 16 -0.76 5.76 8.50
CA ILE A 16 -1.29 4.81 7.52
C ILE A 16 -1.01 5.30 6.09
N ALA A 17 -1.24 6.59 5.80
CA ALA A 17 -0.97 7.18 4.49
C ALA A 17 0.50 7.01 4.07
N VAL A 18 1.43 7.33 4.96
CA VAL A 18 2.88 7.18 4.71
C VAL A 18 3.25 5.71 4.52
N ALA A 19 2.75 4.80 5.38
CA ALA A 19 3.00 3.37 5.26
C ALA A 19 2.45 2.81 3.94
N CYS A 20 1.25 3.24 3.54
CA CYS A 20 0.60 2.88 2.30
C CYS A 20 1.42 3.35 1.09
N CYS A 21 1.86 4.61 1.06
CA CYS A 21 2.67 5.16 -0.02
C CYS A 21 4.02 4.45 -0.13
N LEU A 22 4.77 4.34 0.96
CA LEU A 22 6.11 3.73 0.95
C LEU A 22 6.05 2.24 0.59
N GLY A 23 5.09 1.51 1.16
CA GLY A 23 4.93 0.08 0.92
C GLY A 23 4.60 -0.22 -0.55
N ASN A 24 3.66 0.51 -1.13
CA ASN A 24 3.21 0.26 -2.50
C ASN A 24 4.22 0.75 -3.54
N VAL A 25 4.91 1.86 -3.33
CA VAL A 25 6.05 2.28 -4.15
C VAL A 25 7.14 1.20 -4.16
N LEU A 26 7.44 0.60 -3.00
CA LEU A 26 8.41 -0.48 -2.90
C LEU A 26 7.98 -1.73 -3.69
N VAL A 27 6.70 -2.10 -3.67
CA VAL A 27 6.17 -3.21 -4.47
C VAL A 27 6.30 -2.93 -5.97
N ILE A 28 5.88 -1.75 -6.44
CA ILE A 28 5.97 -1.34 -7.85
C ILE A 28 7.44 -1.38 -8.31
N TRP A 29 8.33 -0.78 -7.53
CA TRP A 29 9.77 -0.77 -7.80
C TRP A 29 10.35 -2.19 -7.84
N ALA A 30 10.01 -3.05 -6.88
CA ALA A 30 10.49 -4.43 -6.82
C ALA A 30 10.05 -5.26 -8.03
N VAL A 31 8.80 -5.13 -8.45
CA VAL A 31 8.26 -5.83 -9.64
C VAL A 31 8.95 -5.34 -10.91
N TRP A 32 9.21 -4.05 -11.01
CA TRP A 32 9.89 -3.45 -12.17
C TRP A 32 11.35 -3.92 -12.27
N THR A 33 12.12 -3.78 -11.20
CA THR A 33 13.55 -4.14 -11.17
C THR A 33 13.82 -5.64 -11.37
N CYS A 34 12.88 -6.50 -10.95
CA CYS A 34 12.97 -7.95 -11.21
C CYS A 34 12.52 -8.39 -12.60
N GLY A 35 12.08 -7.48 -13.48
CA GLY A 35 11.52 -7.83 -14.80
C GLY A 35 10.26 -8.70 -14.69
N ALA A 36 9.59 -8.71 -13.54
CA ALA A 36 8.47 -9.61 -13.27
C ALA A 36 7.18 -9.23 -14.01
N LEU A 37 7.08 -8.00 -14.55
CA LEU A 37 5.97 -7.51 -15.40
C LEU A 37 5.74 -8.33 -16.67
N SER A 38 6.68 -9.21 -17.05
CA SER A 38 6.49 -10.18 -18.13
C SER A 38 5.44 -11.23 -17.80
N GLN A 39 5.15 -11.47 -16.52
CA GLN A 39 4.17 -12.46 -16.07
C GLN A 39 2.80 -11.80 -15.82
N PRO A 40 1.70 -12.39 -16.35
CA PRO A 40 0.34 -11.82 -16.23
C PRO A 40 -0.08 -11.41 -14.83
N THR A 41 0.18 -12.24 -13.83
CA THR A 41 -0.17 -11.97 -12.43
C THR A 41 0.40 -10.66 -11.89
N PHE A 42 1.64 -10.32 -12.27
CA PHE A 42 2.27 -9.10 -11.75
C PHE A 42 1.66 -7.83 -12.34
N CYS A 43 0.93 -7.91 -13.48
CA CYS A 43 0.14 -6.79 -13.98
C CYS A 43 -0.97 -6.41 -12.98
N PHE A 44 -1.66 -7.41 -12.43
CA PHE A 44 -2.70 -7.18 -11.40
C PHE A 44 -2.11 -6.69 -10.08
N ILE A 45 -1.00 -7.27 -9.62
CA ILE A 45 -0.32 -6.86 -8.39
C ILE A 45 0.18 -5.42 -8.48
N VAL A 46 0.76 -5.01 -9.61
CA VAL A 46 1.21 -3.62 -9.81
C VAL A 46 0.02 -2.68 -9.89
N SER A 47 -1.06 -3.06 -10.58
CA SER A 47 -2.26 -2.23 -10.64
C SER A 47 -2.92 -2.06 -9.28
N LEU A 48 -2.95 -3.12 -8.45
CA LEU A 48 -3.43 -3.03 -7.07
C LEU A 48 -2.50 -2.13 -6.23
N ALA A 49 -1.19 -2.27 -6.37
CA ALA A 49 -0.25 -1.39 -5.68
C ALA A 49 -0.38 0.09 -6.12
N VAL A 50 -0.76 0.36 -7.37
CA VAL A 50 -1.09 1.73 -7.82
C VAL A 50 -2.39 2.21 -7.20
N ALA A 51 -3.46 1.39 -7.13
CA ALA A 51 -4.69 1.75 -6.45
C ALA A 51 -4.44 2.06 -4.97
N ASP A 52 -3.71 1.19 -4.27
CA ASP A 52 -3.35 1.37 -2.86
C ASP A 52 -2.45 2.59 -2.63
N LEU A 53 -1.51 2.88 -3.54
CA LEU A 53 -0.70 4.11 -3.50
C LEU A 53 -1.60 5.36 -3.61
N LEU A 54 -2.61 5.33 -4.48
CA LEU A 54 -3.58 6.42 -4.60
C LEU A 54 -4.49 6.52 -3.37
N VAL A 55 -4.78 5.41 -2.69
CA VAL A 55 -5.45 5.48 -1.38
C VAL A 55 -4.61 6.28 -0.39
N GLY A 56 -3.32 5.97 -0.24
CA GLY A 56 -2.44 6.70 0.67
C GLY A 56 -2.19 8.16 0.30
N SER A 57 -2.07 8.48 -1.00
CA SER A 57 -1.70 9.82 -1.47
C SER A 57 -2.89 10.73 -1.80
N VAL A 58 -4.06 10.17 -2.07
CA VAL A 58 -5.26 10.93 -2.50
C VAL A 58 -6.43 10.67 -1.57
N VAL A 59 -6.82 9.40 -1.34
CA VAL A 59 -8.02 9.07 -0.56
C VAL A 59 -7.89 9.54 0.87
N ILE A 60 -6.83 9.16 1.59
CA ILE A 60 -6.66 9.52 2.99
C ILE A 60 -6.61 11.04 3.18
N PRO A 61 -5.81 11.83 2.44
CA PRO A 61 -5.87 13.28 2.55
C PRO A 61 -7.25 13.89 2.24
N MET A 62 -7.94 13.39 1.21
CA MET A 62 -9.29 13.86 0.87
C MET A 62 -10.31 13.45 1.95
N ALA A 63 -10.25 12.24 2.49
CA ALA A 63 -11.12 11.77 3.55
C ALA A 63 -10.97 12.62 4.82
N VAL A 64 -9.73 12.95 5.19
CA VAL A 64 -9.44 13.86 6.30
C VAL A 64 -10.04 15.25 6.07
N LEU A 65 -9.90 15.83 4.86
CA LEU A 65 -10.49 17.12 4.54
C LEU A 65 -12.03 17.09 4.60
N VAL A 66 -12.64 16.02 4.11
CA VAL A 66 -14.09 15.79 4.18
C VAL A 66 -14.56 15.61 5.62
N ASP A 67 -13.77 14.94 6.46
CA ASP A 67 -14.10 14.69 7.86
C ASP A 67 -14.00 15.95 8.73
N ILE A 68 -13.02 16.81 8.45
CA ILE A 68 -12.89 18.14 9.08
C ILE A 68 -14.05 19.08 8.66
N GLY A 69 -14.70 18.82 7.52
CA GLY A 69 -15.80 19.64 7.00
C GLY A 69 -15.32 20.78 6.11
N MET A 70 -14.53 20.46 5.09
CA MET A 70 -14.07 21.46 4.11
C MET A 70 -15.24 22.15 3.42
N ASN A 71 -15.11 23.45 3.18
CA ASN A 71 -16.12 24.22 2.46
C ASN A 71 -16.01 23.98 0.95
N THR A 72 -17.06 23.41 0.34
CA THR A 72 -17.17 23.21 -1.10
C THR A 72 -18.63 23.10 -1.54
N SER A 73 -18.88 23.14 -2.84
CA SER A 73 -20.23 22.90 -3.35
C SER A 73 -20.66 21.45 -3.13
N PHE A 74 -21.97 21.20 -3.07
CA PHE A 74 -22.53 19.86 -2.92
C PHE A 74 -21.99 18.88 -3.96
N TYR A 75 -22.01 19.24 -5.25
CA TYR A 75 -21.49 18.38 -6.32
C TYR A 75 -19.97 18.22 -6.27
N GLY A 76 -19.23 19.23 -5.80
CA GLY A 76 -17.79 19.09 -5.55
C GLY A 76 -17.50 18.08 -4.44
N CYS A 77 -18.24 18.14 -3.32
CA CYS A 77 -18.17 17.16 -2.26
C CYS A 77 -18.54 15.75 -2.73
N LEU A 78 -19.66 15.62 -3.46
CA LEU A 78 -20.11 14.35 -4.03
C LEU A 78 -19.07 13.75 -4.97
N PHE A 79 -18.45 14.55 -5.82
CA PHE A 79 -17.39 14.13 -6.74
C PHE A 79 -16.16 13.58 -5.97
N ILE A 80 -15.72 14.27 -4.91
CA ILE A 80 -14.63 13.81 -4.04
C ILE A 80 -14.98 12.46 -3.42
N CYS A 81 -16.18 12.32 -2.86
CA CYS A 81 -16.64 11.07 -2.27
C CYS A 81 -16.72 9.93 -3.31
N CYS A 82 -17.13 10.21 -4.54
CA CYS A 82 -17.13 9.23 -5.64
C CYS A 82 -15.71 8.77 -6.00
N ILE A 83 -14.70 9.65 -5.97
CA ILE A 83 -13.30 9.28 -6.19
C ILE A 83 -12.81 8.35 -5.06
N ILE A 84 -13.12 8.67 -3.80
CA ILE A 84 -12.79 7.82 -2.65
C ILE A 84 -13.37 6.41 -2.88
N ILE A 85 -14.66 6.30 -3.18
CA ILE A 85 -15.33 5.01 -3.42
C ILE A 85 -14.74 4.29 -4.64
N MET A 86 -14.40 5.02 -5.71
CA MET A 86 -13.84 4.44 -6.95
C MET A 86 -12.52 3.71 -6.69
N LEU A 87 -11.60 4.31 -5.93
CA LEU A 87 -10.31 3.70 -5.65
C LEU A 87 -10.44 2.45 -4.80
N GLU A 88 -11.38 2.44 -3.86
CA GLU A 88 -11.69 1.27 -3.04
C GLU A 88 -12.35 0.15 -3.85
N VAL A 89 -13.32 0.46 -4.71
CA VAL A 89 -13.97 -0.53 -5.59
C VAL A 89 -12.97 -1.10 -6.60
N ALA A 90 -12.03 -0.29 -7.11
CA ALA A 90 -10.97 -0.75 -7.98
C ALA A 90 -10.07 -1.79 -7.28
N SER A 91 -9.71 -1.57 -6.01
CA SER A 91 -8.93 -2.52 -5.21
C SER A 91 -9.65 -3.86 -5.06
N VAL A 92 -10.97 -3.86 -4.78
CA VAL A 92 -11.79 -5.09 -4.71
C VAL A 92 -11.80 -5.84 -6.04
N ALA A 93 -12.01 -5.13 -7.15
CA ALA A 93 -12.04 -5.73 -8.49
C ALA A 93 -10.69 -6.34 -8.87
N LEU A 94 -9.58 -5.68 -8.52
CA LEU A 94 -8.23 -6.19 -8.77
C LEU A 94 -7.89 -7.40 -7.89
N LEU A 95 -8.32 -7.42 -6.61
CA LEU A 95 -8.18 -8.60 -5.75
C LEU A 95 -8.93 -9.80 -6.33
N LEU A 96 -10.15 -9.59 -6.84
CA LEU A 96 -10.90 -10.63 -7.51
C LEU A 96 -10.17 -11.12 -8.80
N ALA A 97 -9.64 -10.20 -9.59
CA ALA A 97 -8.87 -10.56 -10.79
C ALA A 97 -7.62 -11.41 -10.44
N ILE A 98 -6.93 -11.08 -9.33
CA ILE A 98 -5.84 -11.90 -8.81
C ILE A 98 -6.33 -13.30 -8.41
N ALA A 99 -7.47 -13.41 -7.72
CA ALA A 99 -8.04 -14.70 -7.32
C ALA A 99 -8.38 -15.57 -8.53
N VAL A 100 -9.00 -15.01 -9.56
CA VAL A 100 -9.30 -15.70 -10.83
C VAL A 100 -8.03 -16.12 -11.56
N ASP A 101 -7.02 -15.25 -11.65
CA ASP A 101 -5.72 -15.60 -12.26
C ASP A 101 -5.06 -16.81 -11.55
N ARG A 102 -5.09 -16.81 -10.21
CA ARG A 102 -4.56 -17.92 -9.40
C ARG A 102 -5.35 -19.21 -9.63
N PHE A 103 -6.68 -19.12 -9.66
CA PHE A 103 -7.54 -20.26 -9.94
C PHE A 103 -7.25 -20.87 -11.32
N LEU A 104 -7.20 -20.05 -12.38
CA LEU A 104 -6.92 -20.52 -13.73
C LEU A 104 -5.56 -21.23 -13.82
N ARG A 105 -4.55 -20.73 -13.11
CA ARG A 105 -3.21 -21.32 -13.07
C ARG A 105 -3.19 -22.72 -12.44
N VAL A 106 -4.05 -22.99 -11.47
CA VAL A 106 -4.15 -24.30 -10.80
C VAL A 106 -5.10 -25.23 -11.53
N HIS A 107 -6.21 -24.68 -12.07
CA HIS A 107 -7.26 -25.47 -12.73
C HIS A 107 -6.87 -25.93 -14.14
N ILE A 108 -6.24 -25.07 -14.94
CA ILE A 108 -5.85 -25.37 -16.32
C ILE A 108 -4.35 -25.13 -16.57
N PRO A 109 -3.42 -25.77 -15.84
CA PRO A 109 -1.99 -25.44 -15.85
C PRO A 109 -1.34 -25.56 -17.23
N LEU A 110 -1.76 -26.50 -18.05
CA LEU A 110 -1.22 -26.72 -19.39
C LEU A 110 -1.69 -25.63 -20.38
N THR A 111 -2.96 -25.27 -20.33
CA THR A 111 -3.58 -24.29 -21.23
C THR A 111 -3.40 -22.86 -20.74
N TYR A 112 -3.03 -22.66 -19.45
CA TYR A 112 -2.89 -21.33 -18.86
C TYR A 112 -1.98 -20.41 -19.68
N LYS A 113 -0.82 -20.90 -20.16
CA LYS A 113 0.15 -20.09 -20.92
C LYS A 113 -0.39 -19.60 -22.27
N SER A 114 -1.27 -20.36 -22.92
CA SER A 114 -1.91 -19.97 -24.18
C SER A 114 -3.13 -19.08 -23.96
N THR A 115 -3.85 -19.27 -22.84
CA THR A 115 -5.09 -18.54 -22.52
C THR A 115 -4.81 -17.19 -21.89
N VAL A 116 -3.83 -17.11 -20.97
CA VAL A 116 -3.53 -15.89 -20.21
C VAL A 116 -2.24 -15.25 -20.72
N SER A 117 -2.38 -14.13 -21.43
CA SER A 117 -1.25 -13.33 -21.94
C SER A 117 -1.15 -11.99 -21.20
N LYS A 118 0.04 -11.39 -21.21
CA LYS A 118 0.26 -10.04 -20.64
C LYS A 118 -0.74 -9.01 -21.20
N LYS A 119 -1.00 -9.03 -22.52
CA LYS A 119 -1.96 -8.10 -23.17
C LYS A 119 -3.37 -8.29 -22.62
N ARG A 120 -3.84 -9.53 -22.48
CA ARG A 120 -5.17 -9.83 -21.92
C ARG A 120 -5.28 -9.39 -20.45
N SER A 121 -4.23 -9.57 -19.65
CA SER A 121 -4.20 -9.11 -18.27
C SER A 121 -4.31 -7.59 -18.16
N TRP A 122 -3.65 -6.82 -19.02
CA TRP A 122 -3.81 -5.35 -19.02
C TRP A 122 -5.20 -4.91 -19.49
N ILE A 123 -5.84 -5.66 -20.40
CA ILE A 123 -7.25 -5.41 -20.77
C ILE A 123 -8.16 -5.63 -19.54
N VAL A 124 -7.96 -6.71 -18.80
CA VAL A 124 -8.73 -6.97 -17.57
C VAL A 124 -8.50 -5.89 -16.52
N VAL A 125 -7.24 -5.44 -16.34
CA VAL A 125 -6.92 -4.31 -15.46
C VAL A 125 -7.70 -3.06 -15.89
N ALA A 126 -7.66 -2.69 -17.16
CA ALA A 126 -8.40 -1.54 -17.68
C ALA A 126 -9.92 -1.69 -17.44
N LEU A 127 -10.49 -2.88 -17.65
CA LEU A 127 -11.89 -3.15 -17.36
C LEU A 127 -12.21 -2.99 -15.86
N CYS A 128 -11.34 -3.46 -14.94
CA CYS A 128 -11.52 -3.24 -13.50
C CYS A 128 -11.61 -1.74 -13.17
N TRP A 129 -10.71 -0.91 -13.71
CA TRP A 129 -10.71 0.54 -13.47
C TRP A 129 -11.92 1.24 -14.07
N VAL A 130 -12.29 0.91 -15.31
CA VAL A 130 -13.48 1.49 -15.97
C VAL A 130 -14.75 1.09 -15.22
N THR A 131 -14.89 -0.17 -14.84
CA THR A 131 -16.05 -0.65 -14.09
C THR A 131 -16.12 0.03 -12.71
N ALA A 132 -15.00 0.14 -12.00
CA ALA A 132 -14.95 0.86 -10.73
C ALA A 132 -15.37 2.31 -10.88
N ALA A 133 -14.89 3.02 -11.90
CA ALA A 133 -15.29 4.40 -12.18
C ALA A 133 -16.82 4.49 -12.45
N LEU A 134 -17.34 3.72 -13.39
CA LEU A 134 -18.75 3.77 -13.75
C LEU A 134 -19.68 3.50 -12.55
N LEU A 135 -19.34 2.49 -11.74
CA LEU A 135 -20.19 2.09 -10.61
C LEU A 135 -20.09 3.06 -9.43
N SER A 136 -18.92 3.64 -9.18
CA SER A 136 -18.71 4.57 -8.06
C SER A 136 -19.24 5.98 -8.33
N PHE A 137 -19.49 6.34 -9.60
CA PHE A 137 -20.07 7.63 -9.97
C PHE A 137 -21.60 7.61 -10.11
N ILE A 138 -22.27 6.47 -9.84
CA ILE A 138 -23.75 6.39 -9.82
C ILE A 138 -24.38 7.46 -8.93
N PRO A 139 -23.86 7.84 -7.76
CA PRO A 139 -24.43 8.92 -6.96
C PRO A 139 -24.54 10.26 -7.70
N MET A 140 -23.63 10.58 -8.64
CA MET A 140 -23.72 11.79 -9.45
C MET A 140 -24.97 11.84 -10.36
N PHE A 141 -25.59 10.70 -10.62
CA PHE A 141 -26.79 10.57 -11.43
C PHE A 141 -28.08 10.51 -10.62
N GLY A 142 -28.04 10.81 -9.31
CA GLY A 142 -29.21 11.01 -8.47
C GLY A 142 -29.34 10.08 -7.26
N TRP A 143 -28.47 9.08 -7.08
CA TRP A 143 -28.51 8.22 -5.89
C TRP A 143 -27.67 8.80 -4.74
N HIS A 144 -27.96 10.02 -4.39
CA HIS A 144 -27.34 10.78 -3.32
C HIS A 144 -28.36 11.29 -2.31
N ASN A 145 -27.91 11.86 -1.20
CA ASN A 145 -28.79 12.53 -0.26
C ASN A 145 -29.35 13.84 -0.85
N PRO A 146 -30.52 14.30 -0.39
CA PRO A 146 -31.10 15.57 -0.86
C PRO A 146 -30.16 16.75 -0.61
N LEU A 147 -30.17 17.69 -1.56
CA LEU A 147 -29.42 18.94 -1.43
C LEU A 147 -29.91 19.72 -0.21
N ARG A 148 -29.01 20.07 0.70
CA ARG A 148 -29.30 20.98 1.79
C ARG A 148 -28.83 22.38 1.39
N ALA A 149 -29.77 23.34 1.33
CA ALA A 149 -29.50 24.69 0.87
C ALA A 149 -28.54 25.50 1.79
N ASP A 150 -28.43 25.10 3.06
CA ASP A 150 -27.80 25.90 4.11
C ASP A 150 -26.39 25.40 4.54
N SER A 151 -25.87 24.29 4.01
CA SER A 151 -24.56 23.80 4.42
C SER A 151 -23.56 23.81 3.28
N THR A 152 -22.51 24.59 3.44
CA THR A 152 -21.32 24.58 2.59
C THR A 152 -20.29 23.55 3.06
N GLU A 153 -20.48 22.95 4.23
CA GLU A 153 -19.57 21.92 4.77
C GLU A 153 -19.72 20.58 4.05
N CYS A 154 -18.64 20.10 3.49
CA CYS A 154 -18.54 18.79 2.89
C CYS A 154 -18.32 17.72 3.97
N ARG A 155 -19.25 16.77 4.06
CA ARG A 155 -19.09 15.56 4.89
C ARG A 155 -19.58 14.34 4.13
N PHE A 156 -18.89 13.21 4.23
CA PHE A 156 -19.17 12.00 3.44
C PHE A 156 -20.64 11.56 3.54
N PHE A 157 -21.16 11.41 4.75
CA PHE A 157 -22.52 10.93 4.99
C PHE A 157 -23.61 12.01 4.82
N THR A 158 -23.25 13.25 4.52
CA THR A 158 -24.24 14.28 4.12
C THR A 158 -24.56 14.22 2.64
N VAL A 159 -23.62 13.77 1.80
CA VAL A 159 -23.82 13.69 0.34
C VAL A 159 -24.08 12.27 -0.16
N ILE A 160 -23.39 11.26 0.37
CA ILE A 160 -23.58 9.84 0.00
C ILE A 160 -24.70 9.24 0.84
N SER A 161 -25.69 8.60 0.18
CA SER A 161 -26.80 7.96 0.86
C SER A 161 -26.39 6.61 1.49
N TYR A 162 -26.90 6.32 2.68
CA TYR A 162 -26.71 5.00 3.31
C TYR A 162 -27.28 3.86 2.46
N SER A 163 -28.37 4.10 1.74
CA SER A 163 -28.97 3.09 0.84
C SER A 163 -28.03 2.70 -0.30
N TYR A 164 -27.31 3.66 -0.90
CA TYR A 164 -26.27 3.36 -1.90
C TYR A 164 -25.14 2.53 -1.32
N LEU A 165 -24.63 2.90 -0.14
CA LEU A 165 -23.53 2.17 0.51
C LEU A 165 -23.91 0.75 0.90
N VAL A 166 -25.14 0.54 1.42
CA VAL A 166 -25.57 -0.77 1.88
C VAL A 166 -26.05 -1.65 0.72
N TYR A 167 -27.03 -1.19 -0.06
CA TYR A 167 -27.61 -2.05 -1.09
C TYR A 167 -26.69 -2.25 -2.28
N PHE A 168 -26.02 -1.19 -2.72
CA PHE A 168 -25.20 -1.26 -3.91
C PHE A 168 -23.74 -1.63 -3.59
N ILE A 169 -23.05 -0.86 -2.75
CA ILE A 169 -21.64 -1.14 -2.47
C ILE A 169 -21.49 -2.42 -1.67
N PHE A 170 -22.17 -2.57 -0.53
CA PHE A 170 -21.96 -3.73 0.34
C PHE A 170 -22.56 -5.01 -0.24
N PHE A 171 -23.86 -5.03 -0.53
CA PHE A 171 -24.50 -6.27 -0.98
C PHE A 171 -24.20 -6.65 -2.43
N SER A 172 -23.92 -5.68 -3.32
CA SER A 172 -23.70 -5.99 -4.74
C SER A 172 -22.24 -5.99 -5.14
N LEU A 173 -21.40 -5.07 -4.64
CA LEU A 173 -20.01 -4.91 -5.08
C LEU A 173 -18.99 -5.47 -4.10
N TYR A 174 -19.36 -5.74 -2.85
CA TYR A 174 -18.44 -6.28 -1.83
C TYR A 174 -18.70 -7.75 -1.53
N LEU A 175 -19.90 -8.13 -1.12
CA LEU A 175 -20.20 -9.50 -0.70
C LEU A 175 -20.08 -10.56 -1.82
N PRO A 176 -20.60 -10.36 -3.06
CA PRO A 176 -20.47 -11.39 -4.10
C PRO A 176 -19.02 -11.63 -4.53
N PRO A 177 -18.16 -10.60 -4.79
CA PRO A 177 -16.74 -10.81 -5.01
C PRO A 177 -16.05 -11.52 -3.84
N LEU A 178 -16.37 -11.17 -2.60
CA LEU A 178 -15.82 -11.82 -1.41
C LEU A 178 -16.18 -13.31 -1.35
N ALA A 179 -17.44 -13.67 -1.57
CA ALA A 179 -17.89 -15.06 -1.62
C ALA A 179 -17.20 -15.84 -2.74
N LEU A 180 -17.07 -15.22 -3.94
CA LEU A 180 -16.38 -15.82 -5.06
C LEU A 180 -14.88 -16.02 -4.75
N MET A 181 -14.18 -15.02 -4.24
CA MET A 181 -12.76 -15.13 -3.83
C MET A 181 -12.57 -16.24 -2.81
N THR A 182 -13.46 -16.34 -1.81
CA THR A 182 -13.44 -17.39 -0.80
C THR A 182 -13.55 -18.77 -1.44
N GLY A 183 -14.52 -18.98 -2.34
CA GLY A 183 -14.69 -20.22 -3.07
C GLY A 183 -13.48 -20.59 -3.93
N LEU A 184 -12.92 -19.62 -4.66
CA LEU A 184 -11.72 -19.82 -5.49
C LEU A 184 -10.50 -20.21 -4.64
N TYR A 185 -10.26 -19.54 -3.52
CA TYR A 185 -9.13 -19.87 -2.65
C TYR A 185 -9.31 -21.20 -1.92
N CYS A 186 -10.52 -21.55 -1.49
CA CYS A 186 -10.82 -22.88 -0.98
C CYS A 186 -10.52 -23.96 -2.02
N TYR A 187 -10.95 -23.78 -3.26
CA TYR A 187 -10.66 -24.71 -4.35
C TYR A 187 -9.15 -24.86 -4.58
N ILE A 188 -8.41 -23.76 -4.71
CA ILE A 188 -6.96 -23.78 -4.90
C ILE A 188 -6.28 -24.52 -3.74
N PHE A 189 -6.65 -24.20 -2.49
CA PHE A 189 -6.07 -24.83 -1.31
C PHE A 189 -6.31 -26.35 -1.27
N LEU A 190 -7.54 -26.78 -1.50
CA LEU A 190 -7.91 -28.20 -1.49
C LEU A 190 -7.22 -28.96 -2.63
N THR A 191 -7.19 -28.39 -3.83
CA THR A 191 -6.57 -29.00 -5.00
C THR A 191 -5.06 -29.13 -4.84
N THR A 192 -4.38 -28.06 -4.43
CA THR A 192 -2.91 -28.10 -4.22
C THR A 192 -2.54 -29.04 -3.08
N ARG A 193 -3.35 -29.11 -1.99
CA ARG A 193 -3.15 -30.06 -0.89
C ARG A 193 -3.31 -31.50 -1.34
N ARG A 194 -4.32 -31.80 -2.19
CA ARG A 194 -4.53 -33.15 -2.75
C ARG A 194 -3.34 -33.56 -3.63
N GLN A 195 -2.89 -32.69 -4.51
CA GLN A 195 -1.75 -32.92 -5.39
C GLN A 195 -0.44 -33.13 -4.62
N LEU A 196 -0.22 -32.37 -3.54
CA LEU A 196 0.95 -32.54 -2.68
C LEU A 196 0.94 -33.90 -1.96
N ARG A 197 -0.24 -34.34 -1.47
CA ARG A 197 -0.39 -35.65 -0.81
C ARG A 197 -0.18 -36.80 -1.79
N ALA A 198 -0.69 -36.69 -3.01
CA ALA A 198 -0.53 -37.73 -4.04
C ALA A 198 0.93 -37.91 -4.49
N ASN A 199 1.76 -36.86 -4.35
CA ASN A 199 3.18 -36.87 -4.77
C ASN A 199 4.15 -36.99 -3.56
N ILE A 200 3.71 -37.49 -2.40
CA ILE A 200 4.57 -37.73 -1.25
C ILE A 200 5.58 -38.81 -1.63
N GLY A 201 6.88 -38.53 -1.50
CA GLY A 201 7.97 -39.45 -1.81
C GLY A 201 8.57 -39.32 -3.23
N VAL A 202 7.98 -38.50 -4.11
CA VAL A 202 8.50 -38.27 -5.46
C VAL A 202 8.93 -36.81 -5.61
N ALA A 203 10.25 -36.59 -5.64
CA ALA A 203 10.82 -35.24 -5.88
C ALA A 203 10.71 -34.86 -7.36
N THR A 204 9.51 -34.49 -7.82
CA THR A 204 9.26 -34.06 -9.20
C THR A 204 9.15 -32.53 -9.32
N LYS A 205 9.40 -32.01 -10.54
CA LYS A 205 9.15 -30.59 -10.88
C LYS A 205 7.69 -30.19 -10.57
N SER A 206 6.76 -31.13 -10.68
CA SER A 206 5.34 -30.96 -10.33
C SER A 206 5.13 -30.69 -8.83
N CYS A 207 5.80 -31.41 -7.95
CA CYS A 207 5.71 -31.20 -6.50
C CYS A 207 6.16 -29.79 -6.12
N THR A 208 7.29 -29.31 -6.66
CA THR A 208 7.80 -27.96 -6.41
C THR A 208 6.84 -26.88 -6.92
N TYR A 209 6.16 -27.10 -8.06
CA TYR A 209 5.15 -26.20 -8.59
C TYR A 209 3.96 -26.08 -7.62
N TYR A 210 3.35 -27.19 -7.20
CA TYR A 210 2.21 -27.19 -6.29
C TYR A 210 2.56 -26.64 -4.90
N GLN A 211 3.79 -26.85 -4.40
CA GLN A 211 4.26 -26.21 -3.16
C GLN A 211 4.28 -24.68 -3.26
N LYS A 212 4.77 -24.14 -4.39
CA LYS A 212 4.77 -22.69 -4.62
C LYS A 212 3.35 -22.13 -4.70
N GLU A 213 2.47 -22.77 -5.46
CA GLU A 213 1.07 -22.33 -5.58
C GLU A 213 0.32 -22.44 -4.26
N HIS A 214 0.55 -23.50 -3.46
CA HIS A 214 -0.03 -23.62 -2.11
C HIS A 214 0.41 -22.51 -1.16
N ARG A 215 1.70 -22.17 -1.14
CA ARG A 215 2.22 -21.05 -0.32
C ARG A 215 1.63 -19.71 -0.74
N LEU A 216 1.48 -19.49 -2.04
CA LEU A 216 0.84 -18.29 -2.57
C LEU A 216 -0.65 -18.24 -2.20
N ALA A 217 -1.38 -19.36 -2.35
CA ALA A 217 -2.77 -19.44 -1.93
C ALA A 217 -2.95 -19.11 -0.45
N ALA A 218 -2.11 -19.68 0.43
CA ALA A 218 -2.17 -19.38 1.87
C ALA A 218 -1.93 -17.89 2.18
N SER A 219 -1.07 -17.19 1.41
CA SER A 219 -0.88 -15.76 1.59
C SER A 219 -2.06 -14.92 1.09
N LEU A 220 -2.72 -15.36 0.03
CA LEU A 220 -3.89 -14.68 -0.50
C LEU A 220 -5.14 -14.90 0.38
N VAL A 221 -5.24 -16.07 1.03
CA VAL A 221 -6.25 -16.28 2.09
C VAL A 221 -6.03 -15.31 3.25
N LEU A 222 -4.78 -15.07 3.65
CA LEU A 222 -4.48 -14.07 4.69
C LEU A 222 -4.91 -12.67 4.25
N VAL A 223 -4.61 -12.26 3.01
CA VAL A 223 -5.09 -10.97 2.46
C VAL A 223 -6.60 -10.90 2.51
N LEU A 224 -7.30 -11.96 2.13
CA LEU A 224 -8.76 -12.01 2.16
C LEU A 224 -9.34 -11.86 3.57
N VAL A 225 -8.76 -12.55 4.56
CA VAL A 225 -9.17 -12.45 5.98
C VAL A 225 -8.96 -11.03 6.51
N LEU A 226 -7.81 -10.44 6.20
CA LEU A 226 -7.51 -9.05 6.59
C LEU A 226 -8.46 -8.07 5.90
N PHE A 227 -8.74 -8.28 4.61
CA PHE A 227 -9.71 -7.49 3.85
C PHE A 227 -11.09 -7.51 4.50
N VAL A 228 -11.59 -8.70 4.88
CA VAL A 228 -12.87 -8.82 5.60
C VAL A 228 -12.83 -8.10 6.95
N GLY A 229 -11.77 -8.33 7.74
CA GLY A 229 -11.60 -7.71 9.05
C GLY A 229 -11.52 -6.19 9.00
N CYS A 230 -10.94 -5.64 7.95
CA CYS A 230 -10.83 -4.19 7.76
C CYS A 230 -12.15 -3.54 7.33
N TRP A 231 -12.94 -4.18 6.47
CA TRP A 231 -14.12 -3.57 5.86
C TRP A 231 -15.44 -3.88 6.59
N LEU A 232 -15.58 -5.10 7.11
CA LEU A 232 -16.83 -5.55 7.72
C LEU A 232 -17.32 -4.64 8.87
N PRO A 233 -16.47 -4.14 9.79
CA PRO A 233 -16.91 -3.25 10.86
C PRO A 233 -17.63 -1.99 10.36
N LEU A 234 -17.04 -1.32 9.36
CA LEU A 234 -17.65 -0.11 8.78
C LEU A 234 -18.98 -0.41 8.11
N PHE A 235 -19.06 -1.47 7.29
CA PHE A 235 -20.31 -1.83 6.62
C PHE A 235 -21.42 -2.23 7.59
N LEU A 236 -21.09 -2.91 8.70
CA LEU A 236 -22.07 -3.21 9.74
C LEU A 236 -22.60 -1.93 10.40
N MET A 237 -21.74 -0.96 10.71
CA MET A 237 -22.17 0.31 11.28
C MET A 237 -23.05 1.13 10.32
N VAL A 238 -22.70 1.18 9.04
CA VAL A 238 -23.49 1.84 8.01
C VAL A 238 -24.85 1.14 7.85
N THR A 239 -24.89 -0.20 7.91
CA THR A 239 -26.11 -0.99 7.86
C THR A 239 -27.00 -0.73 9.07
N VAL A 240 -26.43 -0.67 10.28
CA VAL A 240 -27.19 -0.31 11.49
C VAL A 240 -27.79 1.08 11.36
N ARG A 241 -27.06 2.06 10.82
CA ARG A 241 -27.60 3.42 10.58
C ARG A 241 -28.74 3.45 9.57
N LEU A 242 -28.72 2.58 8.56
CA LEU A 242 -29.77 2.50 7.55
C LEU A 242 -31.09 1.93 8.10
N TYR A 243 -31.00 0.80 8.84
CA TYR A 243 -32.19 0.07 9.30
C TYR A 243 -32.64 0.46 10.71
N GLY A 244 -31.74 1.01 11.53
CA GLY A 244 -32.02 1.45 12.89
C GLY A 244 -31.69 2.93 13.08
N PRO A 245 -32.41 3.87 12.47
CA PRO A 245 -32.10 5.31 12.54
C PRO A 245 -32.13 5.88 13.95
N HIS A 246 -32.75 5.15 14.90
CA HIS A 246 -32.79 5.50 16.32
C HIS A 246 -31.56 5.00 17.10
N ILE A 247 -30.72 4.14 16.48
CA ILE A 247 -29.52 3.62 17.11
C ILE A 247 -28.38 4.59 16.83
N GLU A 248 -27.91 5.26 17.87
CA GLU A 248 -26.74 6.13 17.77
C GLU A 248 -25.45 5.28 17.68
N VAL A 249 -24.84 5.28 16.52
CA VAL A 249 -23.49 4.72 16.34
C VAL A 249 -22.48 5.77 16.79
N PRO A 250 -21.63 5.50 17.81
CA PRO A 250 -20.64 6.47 18.28
C PRO A 250 -19.70 6.90 17.15
N SER A 251 -19.39 8.19 17.05
CA SER A 251 -18.47 8.71 16.04
C SER A 251 -17.10 8.02 16.09
N VAL A 252 -16.58 7.76 17.27
CA VAL A 252 -15.32 7.04 17.49
C VAL A 252 -15.33 5.64 16.86
N ALA A 253 -16.46 4.95 16.89
CA ALA A 253 -16.57 3.63 16.25
C ALA A 253 -16.48 3.75 14.72
N VAL A 254 -17.09 4.78 14.12
CA VAL A 254 -17.00 5.06 12.69
C VAL A 254 -15.57 5.41 12.30
N ASP A 255 -14.89 6.25 13.09
CA ASP A 255 -13.49 6.63 12.86
C ASP A 255 -12.57 5.41 12.90
N ILE A 256 -12.76 4.50 13.87
CA ILE A 256 -12.02 3.22 13.90
C ILE A 256 -12.32 2.38 12.65
N GLY A 257 -13.56 2.33 12.21
CA GLY A 257 -13.95 1.63 10.98
C GLY A 257 -13.26 2.21 9.74
N VAL A 258 -13.14 3.53 9.64
CA VAL A 258 -12.43 4.22 8.55
C VAL A 258 -10.94 3.91 8.62
N LEU A 259 -10.29 4.03 9.78
CA LEU A 259 -8.88 3.65 9.97
C LEU A 259 -8.59 2.21 9.54
N LEU A 260 -9.48 1.28 9.89
CA LEU A 260 -9.36 -0.13 9.46
C LEU A 260 -9.43 -0.25 7.93
N CYS A 261 -10.38 0.43 7.26
CA CYS A 261 -10.49 0.42 5.81
C CYS A 261 -9.22 0.93 5.14
N HIS A 262 -8.68 2.07 5.58
CA HIS A 262 -7.43 2.62 5.05
C HIS A 262 -6.22 1.72 5.33
N THR A 263 -6.18 1.05 6.49
CA THR A 263 -5.13 0.09 6.85
C THR A 263 -5.07 -1.09 5.86
N ASN A 264 -6.19 -1.47 5.25
CA ASN A 264 -6.24 -2.54 4.24
C ASN A 264 -5.21 -2.32 3.11
N SER A 265 -5.11 -1.11 2.59
CA SER A 265 -4.16 -0.77 1.52
C SER A 265 -2.70 -0.73 1.97
N ALA A 266 -2.44 -0.47 3.26
CA ALA A 266 -1.09 -0.49 3.84
C ALA A 266 -0.58 -1.93 4.12
N VAL A 267 -1.47 -2.90 4.31
CA VAL A 267 -1.11 -4.28 4.65
C VAL A 267 -0.69 -5.10 3.42
N ASN A 268 -1.24 -4.83 2.24
CA ASN A 268 -0.96 -5.56 1.00
C ASN A 268 0.54 -5.67 0.68
N PRO A 269 1.35 -4.61 0.71
CA PRO A 269 2.79 -4.67 0.49
C PRO A 269 3.51 -5.58 1.48
N ILE A 270 3.11 -5.57 2.75
CA ILE A 270 3.70 -6.40 3.80
C ILE A 270 3.52 -7.88 3.45
N VAL A 271 2.28 -8.28 3.12
CA VAL A 271 2.00 -9.67 2.73
C VAL A 271 2.80 -10.07 1.48
N TYR A 272 2.90 -9.20 0.47
CA TYR A 272 3.64 -9.49 -0.76
C TYR A 272 5.14 -9.59 -0.52
N ALA A 273 5.74 -8.69 0.27
CA ALA A 273 7.16 -8.70 0.60
C ALA A 273 7.57 -9.97 1.36
N PHE A 274 6.72 -10.49 2.26
CA PHE A 274 7.02 -11.70 3.01
C PHE A 274 6.71 -13.00 2.25
N LYS A 275 5.70 -13.02 1.40
CA LYS A 275 5.15 -14.25 0.81
C LYS A 275 5.51 -14.47 -0.65
N ILE A 276 5.77 -13.41 -1.44
CA ILE A 276 6.15 -13.54 -2.85
C ILE A 276 7.68 -13.58 -2.97
N PRO A 277 8.29 -14.75 -3.32
CA PRO A 277 9.75 -14.91 -3.30
C PRO A 277 10.49 -13.89 -4.16
N LYS A 278 9.95 -13.52 -5.34
CA LYS A 278 10.55 -12.52 -6.23
C LYS A 278 10.60 -11.13 -5.62
N ILE A 279 9.49 -10.70 -4.98
CA ILE A 279 9.41 -9.39 -4.31
C ILE A 279 10.34 -9.41 -3.10
N LYS A 280 10.30 -10.48 -2.30
CA LYS A 280 11.19 -10.66 -1.14
C LYS A 280 12.68 -10.56 -1.52
N GLU A 281 13.07 -11.20 -2.63
CA GLU A 281 14.45 -11.14 -3.12
C GLU A 281 14.84 -9.73 -3.59
N ALA A 282 13.94 -9.03 -4.31
CA ALA A 282 14.16 -7.66 -4.72
C ALA A 282 14.33 -6.72 -3.54
N CYS A 283 13.44 -6.80 -2.54
CA CYS A 283 13.53 -6.00 -1.31
C CYS A 283 14.85 -6.28 -0.57
N ARG A 284 15.27 -7.55 -0.50
CA ARG A 284 16.56 -7.92 0.13
C ARG A 284 17.76 -7.37 -0.63
N LYS A 285 17.73 -7.38 -1.98
CA LYS A 285 18.78 -6.78 -2.81
C LYS A 285 18.86 -5.28 -2.62
N LEU A 286 17.70 -4.59 -2.54
CA LEU A 286 17.64 -3.17 -2.26
C LEU A 286 18.25 -2.85 -0.90
N TRP A 287 17.82 -3.57 0.15
CA TRP A 287 18.34 -3.40 1.51
C TRP A 287 19.87 -3.53 1.57
N ARG A 288 20.43 -4.55 0.88
CA ARG A 288 21.88 -4.74 0.81
C ARG A 288 22.59 -3.59 0.09
N ARG A 289 22.04 -3.06 -1.01
CA ARG A 289 22.61 -1.91 -1.71
C ARG A 289 22.62 -0.67 -0.82
N VAL A 290 21.49 -0.33 -0.21
CA VAL A 290 21.38 0.83 0.68
C VAL A 290 22.34 0.71 1.87
N TYR A 291 22.53 -0.50 2.41
CA TYR A 291 23.46 -0.74 3.51
C TYR A 291 24.92 -0.57 3.06
N HIS A 292 25.29 -1.11 1.92
CA HIS A 292 26.64 -1.00 1.36
C HIS A 292 26.98 0.45 0.96
N ASP A 293 26.04 1.17 0.37
CA ASP A 293 26.22 2.58 0.02
C ASP A 293 26.39 3.45 1.27
N ARG A 294 25.72 3.14 2.38
CA ARG A 294 25.91 3.81 3.67
C ARG A 294 27.30 3.53 4.27
N GLU A 295 27.79 2.29 4.21
CA GLU A 295 29.13 1.95 4.67
C GLU A 295 30.20 2.67 3.85
N GLN A 296 30.05 2.78 2.53
CA GLN A 296 30.95 3.53 1.68
C GLN A 296 30.96 5.03 2.00
N GLN A 297 29.78 5.65 2.13
CA GLN A 297 29.67 7.07 2.51
C GLN A 297 30.30 7.36 3.88
N GLN A 298 30.09 6.47 4.85
CA GLN A 298 30.68 6.61 6.19
C GLN A 298 32.20 6.44 6.16
N SER A 299 32.73 5.54 5.35
CA SER A 299 34.15 5.34 5.10
C SER A 299 34.80 6.56 4.42
N GLU A 300 34.10 7.14 3.42
CA GLU A 300 34.59 8.36 2.74
C GLU A 300 34.56 9.58 3.66
N GLN A 301 33.53 9.74 4.48
CA GLN A 301 33.45 10.81 5.49
C GLN A 301 34.60 10.70 6.52
N ASN A 302 34.82 9.49 7.04
CA ASN A 302 35.92 9.24 8.00
C ASN A 302 37.30 9.50 7.38
N ASN A 303 37.50 9.12 6.10
CA ASN A 303 38.76 9.40 5.41
C ASN A 303 38.97 10.90 5.15
N THR A 304 37.91 11.63 4.82
CA THR A 304 37.97 13.08 4.62
C THR A 304 38.26 13.80 5.93
N GLN A 305 37.67 13.36 7.03
CA GLN A 305 37.89 13.90 8.36
C GLN A 305 39.33 13.64 8.86
N ASN A 306 39.81 12.41 8.70
CA ASN A 306 41.21 12.05 9.02
C ASN A 306 42.25 12.85 8.20
N ASN A 307 41.96 13.10 6.92
CA ASN A 307 42.84 13.93 6.08
C ASN A 307 42.82 15.40 6.49
N THR A 308 41.67 15.92 6.93
CA THR A 308 41.55 17.30 7.41
C THR A 308 42.28 17.49 8.74
N ASP A 309 42.21 16.51 9.65
CA ASP A 309 42.90 16.55 10.94
C ASP A 309 44.40 16.37 10.76
N ARG A 310 44.84 15.53 9.82
CA ARG A 310 46.26 15.37 9.46
C ARG A 310 46.84 16.66 8.88
N ASN A 311 46.09 17.36 8.05
CA ASN A 311 46.50 18.65 7.46
C ASN A 311 46.55 19.78 8.51
N LYS A 312 45.64 19.78 9.49
CA LYS A 312 45.67 20.71 10.62
C LYS A 312 46.89 20.47 11.52
N ASN A 313 47.21 19.20 11.83
CA ASN A 313 48.36 18.85 12.63
C ASN A 313 49.69 19.19 11.93
N SER A 314 49.83 18.91 10.64
CA SER A 314 51.04 19.27 9.87
C SER A 314 51.21 20.80 9.74
N ASN A 315 50.14 21.57 9.63
CA ASN A 315 50.21 23.03 9.63
C ASN A 315 50.55 23.59 11.02
N ALA A 316 50.10 22.97 12.12
CA ALA A 316 50.43 23.35 13.47
C ALA A 316 51.92 23.04 13.81
N GLU A 317 52.44 21.92 13.29
CA GLU A 317 53.86 21.53 13.45
C GLU A 317 54.79 22.43 12.65
N ASN A 318 54.43 22.81 11.43
CA ASN A 318 55.17 23.77 10.61
C ASN A 318 55.13 25.19 11.18
N ALA A 319 54.06 25.59 11.88
CA ALA A 319 54.02 26.89 12.60
C ALA A 319 54.97 26.90 13.80
N ARG A 320 55.01 25.81 14.60
CA ARG A 320 55.96 25.68 15.73
C ARG A 320 57.42 25.66 15.32
N THR A 321 57.75 25.06 14.17
CA THR A 321 59.12 25.02 13.64
C THR A 321 59.54 26.40 13.13
N LYS A 322 58.63 27.24 12.63
CA LYS A 322 58.95 28.63 12.24
C LYS A 322 59.18 29.53 13.44
N ASP A 323 58.45 29.40 14.53
CA ASP A 323 58.66 30.18 15.76
C ASP A 323 59.99 29.86 16.41
N ASN A 324 60.37 28.58 16.51
CA ASN A 324 61.68 28.18 17.03
C ASN A 324 62.88 28.66 16.16
N SER A 325 62.67 28.83 14.85
CA SER A 325 63.74 29.34 13.97
C SER A 325 63.95 30.86 14.07
N THR A 326 62.85 31.59 14.49
CA THR A 326 62.89 33.03 14.72
C THR A 326 63.58 33.39 16.08
N GLU A 327 63.33 32.58 17.11
CA GLU A 327 63.90 32.75 18.45
C GLU A 327 65.41 32.50 18.47
N ASN A 328 65.90 31.50 17.69
CA ASN A 328 67.39 31.24 17.57
C ASN A 328 68.15 32.29 16.74
N ARG A 329 67.43 33.14 15.92
CA ARG A 329 68.09 34.23 15.21
C ARG A 329 68.29 35.50 16.04
N SER A 330 67.50 35.69 17.12
CA SER A 330 67.55 36.84 18.02
C SER A 330 68.68 36.69 19.11
N ALA A 331 69.21 35.47 19.32
CA ALA A 331 70.23 35.20 20.37
C ALA A 331 71.67 35.33 19.89
N THR A 332 71.95 35.70 18.62
CA THR A 332 73.28 35.76 18.06
C THR A 332 73.77 37.17 17.67
N GLN A 333 73.21 38.25 18.22
CA GLN A 333 73.69 39.60 18.08
C GLN A 333 73.89 40.25 19.46
N GLN A 334 75.02 39.99 20.11
CA GLN A 334 75.59 40.88 21.07
C GLN A 334 76.91 41.46 20.46
N PRO A 335 77.09 42.77 20.46
CA PRO A 335 78.30 43.38 19.97
C PRO A 335 79.44 43.28 21.02
N VAL A 336 80.58 42.86 20.56
CA VAL A 336 81.85 42.98 21.31
C VAL A 336 82.32 44.42 21.16
N LEU A 337 82.53 45.08 22.32
CA LEU A 337 83.45 46.14 22.53
C LEU A 337 84.41 45.70 23.55
#